data_0a1530d0a602b8d381aca5f00233f94b
#
_entry.id   0a1530d0a602b8d381aca5f00233f94b
#
_cell.length_a   1.000
_cell.length_b   1.000
_cell.length_c   1.000
_cell.angle_alpha   90.00
_cell.angle_beta   90.00
_cell.angle_gamma   90.00
#
_symmetry.space_group_name_H-M   'P 1'
#
loop_
_entity.id
_entity.type
_entity.pdbx_description
1 polymer ?
#
loop_
_entity_poly.entity_id
_entity_poly.type
_entity_poly.pdbx_seq_one_letter_code
_entity_poly.pdbx_strand_id
1 'polypeptide(L)'
;MMSVDKSLEIVSSAQEEGSVLSTLSETLPFAIGVAASAVAVIALVLILQGSRALSSGLSFTLGWVLGVGVVCAAGVAFGLAVSDDPARWTQWLRTLLGALLLVAAIRKWRQRVPSGQEPTPPKWMSGLQDSAPGKAAVLGFLLGGINPKNLMLTLGAAATLGASGLSSSEVWITGIAYVVVASVTVLVPMGIY
;
A
#
# COMPACT_ATOMS: atom_id res chain seq x y z
N MET A 1 -7.92 -14.58 -45.08
CA MET A 1 -6.70 -14.58 -44.26
C MET A 1 -6.73 -13.46 -43.20
N MET A 2 -7.23 -12.26 -43.51
CA MET A 2 -7.34 -11.12 -42.59
C MET A 2 -8.35 -11.29 -41.42
N SER A 3 -9.29 -12.24 -41.49
CA SER A 3 -10.32 -12.49 -40.45
C SER A 3 -9.83 -13.33 -39.26
N VAL A 4 -8.92 -14.27 -39.48
CA VAL A 4 -8.40 -15.14 -38.42
C VAL A 4 -7.41 -14.38 -37.51
N ASP A 5 -6.58 -13.53 -38.09
CA ASP A 5 -5.60 -12.71 -37.39
C ASP A 5 -6.28 -11.74 -36.40
N LYS A 6 -7.35 -11.09 -36.88
CA LYS A 6 -8.13 -10.15 -36.06
C LYS A 6 -8.89 -10.86 -34.93
N SER A 7 -9.32 -12.11 -35.16
CA SER A 7 -9.96 -12.91 -34.12
C SER A 7 -8.97 -13.36 -33.04
N LEU A 8 -7.74 -13.66 -33.42
CA LEU A 8 -6.66 -14.01 -32.48
C LEU A 8 -6.24 -12.81 -31.65
N GLU A 9 -6.15 -11.61 -32.24
CA GLU A 9 -5.89 -10.38 -31.49
C GLU A 9 -6.97 -10.05 -30.47
N ILE A 10 -8.26 -10.23 -30.83
CA ILE A 10 -9.37 -9.99 -29.90
C ILE A 10 -9.37 -11.00 -28.75
N VAL A 11 -9.08 -12.26 -29.03
CA VAL A 11 -9.00 -13.29 -27.96
C VAL A 11 -7.80 -13.04 -27.06
N SER A 12 -6.64 -12.67 -27.61
CA SER A 12 -5.44 -12.33 -26.87
C SER A 12 -5.67 -11.13 -25.93
N SER A 13 -6.24 -10.04 -26.45
CA SER A 13 -6.52 -8.84 -25.65
C SER A 13 -7.55 -9.11 -24.54
N ALA A 14 -8.59 -9.88 -24.80
CA ALA A 14 -9.59 -10.26 -23.79
C ALA A 14 -8.98 -11.15 -22.70
N GLN A 15 -7.99 -11.98 -23.05
CA GLN A 15 -7.30 -12.86 -22.09
C GLN A 15 -6.30 -12.07 -21.24
N GLU A 16 -5.64 -11.07 -21.81
CA GLU A 16 -4.76 -10.13 -21.10
C GLU A 16 -5.57 -9.25 -20.13
N GLU A 17 -6.68 -8.67 -20.56
CA GLU A 17 -7.58 -7.91 -19.67
C GLU A 17 -8.12 -8.76 -18.52
N GLY A 18 -8.48 -10.03 -18.78
CA GLY A 18 -8.92 -10.97 -17.77
C GLY A 18 -7.83 -11.24 -16.72
N SER A 19 -6.58 -11.33 -17.13
CA SER A 19 -5.45 -11.59 -16.22
C SER A 19 -5.09 -10.36 -15.36
N VAL A 20 -5.16 -9.15 -15.90
CA VAL A 20 -4.97 -7.88 -15.14
C VAL A 20 -6.07 -7.72 -14.10
N LEU A 21 -7.35 -7.93 -14.46
CA LEU A 21 -8.47 -7.82 -13.53
C LEU A 21 -8.39 -8.85 -12.40
N SER A 22 -7.98 -10.09 -12.69
CA SER A 22 -7.80 -11.11 -11.66
C SER A 22 -6.68 -10.71 -10.69
N THR A 23 -5.55 -10.24 -11.18
CA THR A 23 -4.43 -9.78 -10.36
C THR A 23 -4.80 -8.55 -9.52
N LEU A 24 -5.56 -7.61 -10.08
CA LEU A 24 -6.11 -6.48 -9.32
C LEU A 24 -7.00 -6.97 -8.18
N SER A 25 -7.92 -7.91 -8.45
CA SER A 25 -8.81 -8.44 -7.42
C SER A 25 -8.06 -9.17 -6.30
N GLU A 26 -6.97 -9.86 -6.62
CA GLU A 26 -6.11 -10.50 -5.62
C GLU A 26 -5.30 -9.50 -4.77
N THR A 27 -4.95 -8.34 -5.34
CA THR A 27 -4.20 -7.30 -4.62
C THR A 27 -5.10 -6.36 -3.82
N LEU A 28 -6.40 -6.27 -4.15
CA LEU A 28 -7.36 -5.39 -3.45
C LEU A 28 -7.41 -5.58 -1.92
N PRO A 29 -7.45 -6.79 -1.35
CA PRO A 29 -7.47 -6.97 0.10
C PRO A 29 -6.25 -6.35 0.79
N PHE A 30 -5.08 -6.41 0.16
CA PHE A 30 -3.86 -5.76 0.65
C PHE A 30 -3.97 -4.24 0.58
N ALA A 31 -4.46 -3.70 -0.55
CA ALA A 31 -4.66 -2.27 -0.74
C ALA A 31 -5.64 -1.69 0.28
N ILE A 32 -6.80 -2.35 0.48
CA ILE A 32 -7.79 -1.97 1.50
C ILE A 32 -7.17 -2.05 2.89
N GLY A 33 -6.39 -3.08 3.18
CA GLY A 33 -5.68 -3.22 4.45
C GLY A 33 -4.70 -2.09 4.71
N VAL A 34 -3.95 -1.61 3.70
CA VAL A 34 -3.07 -0.43 3.81
C VAL A 34 -3.90 0.84 3.99
N ALA A 35 -4.92 1.03 3.16
CA ALA A 35 -5.84 2.17 3.23
C ALA A 35 -6.51 2.28 4.60
N ALA A 36 -6.88 1.18 5.25
CA ALA A 36 -7.43 1.16 6.60
C ALA A 36 -6.40 1.52 7.69
N SER A 37 -5.68 2.63 7.52
CA SER A 37 -4.66 3.13 8.44
C SER A 37 -5.17 4.32 9.25
N ALA A 38 -5.86 4.05 10.36
CA ALA A 38 -6.38 5.09 11.25
C ALA A 38 -5.29 6.09 11.70
N VAL A 39 -4.07 5.61 11.94
CA VAL A 39 -2.94 6.45 12.37
C VAL A 39 -2.57 7.47 11.29
N ALA A 40 -2.58 7.09 10.02
CA ALA A 40 -2.27 8.00 8.91
C ALA A 40 -3.36 9.06 8.74
N VAL A 41 -4.63 8.66 8.83
CA VAL A 41 -5.77 9.59 8.75
C VAL A 41 -5.72 10.60 9.89
N ILE A 42 -5.53 10.15 11.13
CA ILE A 42 -5.41 11.04 12.29
C ILE A 42 -4.22 12.00 12.12
N ALA A 43 -3.06 11.49 11.69
CA ALA A 43 -1.89 12.34 11.45
C ALA A 43 -2.16 13.43 10.40
N LEU A 44 -2.76 13.06 9.27
CA LEU A 44 -3.12 14.00 8.22
C LEU A 44 -4.14 15.03 8.71
N VAL A 45 -5.20 14.62 9.40
CA VAL A 45 -6.22 15.54 9.94
C VAL A 45 -5.59 16.53 10.91
N LEU A 46 -4.68 16.09 11.79
CA LEU A 46 -3.98 16.99 12.71
C LEU A 46 -3.09 17.99 11.95
N ILE A 47 -2.39 17.56 10.91
CA ILE A 47 -1.57 18.44 10.05
C ILE A 47 -2.46 19.48 9.35
N LEU A 48 -3.64 19.08 8.85
CA LEU A 48 -4.56 19.96 8.16
C LEU A 48 -5.22 21.00 9.08
N GLN A 49 -5.18 20.79 10.40
CA GLN A 49 -5.63 21.80 11.40
C GLN A 49 -4.56 22.84 11.74
N GLY A 50 -3.35 22.68 11.21
CA GLY A 50 -2.23 23.55 11.54
C GLY A 50 -2.09 24.78 10.65
N SER A 51 -1.16 25.67 11.00
CA SER A 51 -0.89 26.92 10.29
C SER A 51 -0.34 26.74 8.87
N ARG A 52 0.24 25.56 8.56
CA ARG A 52 0.81 25.20 7.25
C ARG A 52 0.07 24.02 6.62
N ALA A 53 -1.24 23.94 6.81
CA ALA A 53 -2.09 22.84 6.46
C ALA A 53 -1.84 22.30 5.04
N LEU A 54 -1.96 23.16 4.02
CA LEU A 54 -1.85 22.76 2.62
C LEU A 54 -0.44 22.21 2.28
N SER A 55 0.61 22.94 2.61
CA SER A 55 1.98 22.53 2.27
C SER A 55 2.43 21.29 3.04
N SER A 56 2.10 21.19 4.32
CA SER A 56 2.45 20.03 5.15
C SER A 56 1.54 18.83 4.83
N GLY A 57 0.26 19.04 4.53
CA GLY A 57 -0.66 17.99 4.11
C GLY A 57 -0.27 17.36 2.77
N LEU A 58 0.05 18.19 1.77
CA LEU A 58 0.57 17.70 0.49
C LEU A 58 1.89 16.94 0.66
N SER A 59 2.80 17.48 1.47
CA SER A 59 4.09 16.80 1.73
C SER A 59 3.90 15.47 2.43
N PHE A 60 3.00 15.38 3.41
CA PHE A 60 2.64 14.12 4.07
C PHE A 60 2.07 13.10 3.08
N THR A 61 1.11 13.53 2.24
CA THR A 61 0.47 12.67 1.25
C THR A 61 1.48 12.17 0.21
N LEU A 62 2.35 13.04 -0.30
CA LEU A 62 3.44 12.64 -1.19
C LEU A 62 4.39 11.66 -0.51
N GLY A 63 4.78 11.92 0.73
CA GLY A 63 5.60 11.01 1.51
C GLY A 63 4.95 9.63 1.66
N TRP A 64 3.64 9.58 1.97
CA TRP A 64 2.89 8.34 2.07
C TRP A 64 2.88 7.55 0.75
N VAL A 65 2.50 8.21 -0.35
CA VAL A 65 2.46 7.59 -1.68
C VAL A 65 3.83 7.05 -2.09
N LEU A 66 4.89 7.85 -1.85
CA LEU A 66 6.27 7.43 -2.10
C LEU A 66 6.67 6.24 -1.21
N GLY A 67 6.30 6.24 0.07
CA GLY A 67 6.60 5.13 0.99
C GLY A 67 5.98 3.82 0.53
N VAL A 68 4.68 3.82 0.23
CA VAL A 68 3.97 2.64 -0.30
C VAL A 68 4.53 2.25 -1.67
N GLY A 69 4.75 3.23 -2.57
CA GLY A 69 5.23 2.99 -3.92
C GLY A 69 6.63 2.40 -3.97
N VAL A 70 7.58 2.92 -3.17
CA VAL A 70 8.95 2.40 -3.08
C VAL A 70 8.96 0.96 -2.58
N VAL A 71 8.18 0.65 -1.54
CA VAL A 71 8.08 -0.72 -1.01
C VAL A 71 7.48 -1.66 -2.03
N CYS A 72 6.40 -1.23 -2.72
CA CYS A 72 5.77 -2.02 -3.78
C CYS A 72 6.77 -2.29 -4.92
N ALA A 73 7.41 -1.24 -5.43
CA ALA A 73 8.38 -1.34 -6.53
C ALA A 73 9.59 -2.22 -6.16
N ALA A 74 10.15 -2.02 -4.97
CA ALA A 74 11.27 -2.84 -4.49
C ALA A 74 10.86 -4.32 -4.32
N GLY A 75 9.66 -4.58 -3.79
CA GLY A 75 9.14 -5.93 -3.63
C GLY A 75 8.91 -6.64 -4.97
N VAL A 76 8.35 -5.94 -5.96
CA VAL A 76 8.18 -6.46 -7.34
C VAL A 76 9.54 -6.73 -7.98
N ALA A 77 10.45 -5.75 -7.95
CA ALA A 77 11.77 -5.89 -8.56
C ALA A 77 12.56 -7.04 -7.93
N PHE A 78 12.50 -7.19 -6.60
CA PHE A 78 13.15 -8.30 -5.89
C PHE A 78 12.51 -9.64 -6.26
N GLY A 79 11.17 -9.71 -6.31
CA GLY A 79 10.45 -10.92 -6.71
C GLY A 79 10.81 -11.38 -8.11
N LEU A 80 10.91 -10.46 -9.08
CA LEU A 80 11.31 -10.76 -10.45
C LEU A 80 12.79 -11.17 -10.59
N ALA A 81 13.66 -10.64 -9.70
CA ALA A 81 15.10 -10.87 -9.79
C ALA A 81 15.58 -12.20 -9.15
N VAL A 82 14.84 -12.73 -8.16
CA VAL A 82 15.34 -13.84 -7.30
C VAL A 82 14.75 -15.20 -7.68
N SER A 83 13.78 -15.27 -8.58
CA SER A 83 12.96 -16.49 -8.73
C SER A 83 13.19 -17.27 -10.03
N ASP A 84 13.88 -18.41 -9.93
CA ASP A 84 13.75 -19.50 -10.92
C ASP A 84 12.37 -20.18 -10.86
N ASP A 85 11.65 -20.07 -9.73
CA ASP A 85 10.25 -20.50 -9.53
C ASP A 85 9.49 -19.45 -8.71
N PRO A 86 8.95 -18.39 -9.36
CA PRO A 86 8.22 -17.30 -8.70
C PRO A 86 7.05 -17.77 -7.83
N ALA A 87 6.32 -18.79 -8.27
CA ALA A 87 5.12 -19.28 -7.59
C ALA A 87 5.44 -19.86 -6.20
N ARG A 88 6.52 -20.61 -6.09
CA ARG A 88 6.92 -21.30 -4.85
C ARG A 88 7.44 -20.33 -3.77
N TRP A 89 8.30 -19.41 -4.17
CA TRP A 89 8.81 -18.36 -3.31
C TRP A 89 7.67 -17.46 -2.78
N THR A 90 6.76 -17.06 -3.66
CA THR A 90 5.62 -16.21 -3.34
C THR A 90 4.70 -16.86 -2.31
N GLN A 91 4.44 -18.17 -2.40
CA GLN A 91 3.63 -18.89 -1.41
C GLN A 91 4.27 -18.87 -0.03
N TRP A 92 5.57 -19.11 0.07
CA TRP A 92 6.30 -19.04 1.34
C TRP A 92 6.29 -17.62 1.93
N LEU A 93 6.52 -16.61 1.09
CA LEU A 93 6.50 -15.22 1.52
C LEU A 93 5.10 -14.81 2.03
N ARG A 94 4.05 -15.15 1.30
CA ARG A 94 2.67 -14.88 1.73
C ARG A 94 2.33 -15.57 3.06
N THR A 95 2.73 -16.82 3.23
CA THR A 95 2.50 -17.58 4.47
C THR A 95 3.24 -16.93 5.63
N LEU A 96 4.51 -16.58 5.46
CA LEU A 96 5.33 -15.93 6.48
C LEU A 96 4.74 -14.56 6.86
N LEU A 97 4.40 -13.73 5.88
CA LEU A 97 3.80 -12.41 6.11
C LEU A 97 2.44 -12.52 6.80
N GLY A 98 1.61 -13.48 6.40
CA GLY A 98 0.33 -13.76 7.05
C GLY A 98 0.51 -14.18 8.50
N ALA A 99 1.46 -15.06 8.79
CA ALA A 99 1.79 -15.47 10.15
C ALA A 99 2.29 -14.30 11.02
N LEU A 100 3.17 -13.44 10.47
CA LEU A 100 3.65 -12.24 11.15
C LEU A 100 2.52 -11.24 11.44
N LEU A 101 1.60 -11.04 10.49
CA LEU A 101 0.42 -10.20 10.69
C LEU A 101 -0.49 -10.75 11.78
N LEU A 102 -0.70 -12.07 11.82
CA LEU A 102 -1.49 -12.72 12.86
C LEU A 102 -0.87 -12.53 14.24
N VAL A 103 0.44 -12.75 14.36
CA VAL A 103 1.18 -12.50 15.61
C VAL A 103 1.08 -11.04 16.03
N ALA A 104 1.23 -10.10 15.09
CA ALA A 104 1.08 -8.67 15.37
C ALA A 104 -0.34 -8.32 15.83
N ALA A 105 -1.37 -8.90 15.20
CA ALA A 105 -2.76 -8.71 15.58
C ALA A 105 -3.05 -9.26 16.99
N ILE A 106 -2.56 -10.46 17.31
CA ILE A 106 -2.71 -11.06 18.65
C ILE A 106 -2.00 -10.21 19.72
N ARG A 107 -0.77 -9.75 19.44
CA ARG A 107 -0.05 -8.85 20.37
C ARG A 107 -0.82 -7.56 20.61
N LYS A 108 -1.34 -6.93 19.55
CA LYS A 108 -2.13 -5.70 19.66
C LYS A 108 -3.44 -5.92 20.40
N TRP A 109 -4.08 -7.08 20.21
CA TRP A 109 -5.26 -7.48 20.96
C TRP A 109 -4.97 -7.61 22.45
N ARG A 110 -3.87 -8.25 22.81
CA ARG A 110 -3.44 -8.44 24.23
C ARG A 110 -3.03 -7.13 24.92
N GLN A 111 -2.61 -6.12 24.15
CA GLN A 111 -2.19 -4.80 24.62
C GLN A 111 -3.36 -3.78 24.63
N ARG A 112 -4.61 -4.23 24.49
CA ARG A 112 -5.76 -3.33 24.56
C ARG A 112 -5.83 -2.66 25.92
N VAL A 113 -6.07 -1.35 25.90
CA VAL A 113 -6.33 -0.57 27.12
C VAL A 113 -7.64 -1.07 27.75
N PRO A 114 -7.69 -1.36 29.06
CA PRO A 114 -8.91 -1.75 29.74
C PRO A 114 -10.02 -0.71 29.53
N SER A 115 -11.25 -1.19 29.42
CA SER A 115 -12.43 -0.32 29.27
C SER A 115 -12.50 0.67 30.42
N GLY A 116 -12.52 1.97 30.11
CA GLY A 116 -12.61 3.05 31.11
C GLY A 116 -11.33 3.88 31.29
N GLN A 117 -10.23 3.54 30.62
CA GLN A 117 -9.04 4.41 30.55
C GLN A 117 -8.99 5.14 29.22
N GLU A 118 -8.86 6.45 29.24
CA GLU A 118 -8.61 7.22 28.02
C GLU A 118 -7.18 6.90 27.50
N PRO A 119 -7.05 6.49 26.23
CA PRO A 119 -5.74 6.27 25.63
C PRO A 119 -4.93 7.56 25.63
N THR A 120 -3.80 7.56 26.30
CA THR A 120 -2.87 8.72 26.22
C THR A 120 -2.36 8.85 24.79
N PRO A 121 -2.57 10.01 24.12
CA PRO A 121 -2.07 10.22 22.77
C PRO A 121 -0.55 9.99 22.72
N PRO A 122 -0.04 9.25 21.72
CA PRO A 122 1.38 9.05 21.57
C PRO A 122 2.13 10.39 21.45
N LYS A 123 3.30 10.50 22.06
CA LYS A 123 4.11 11.75 22.07
C LYS A 123 4.43 12.28 20.67
N TRP A 124 4.46 11.43 19.63
CA TRP A 124 4.69 11.86 18.25
C TRP A 124 3.52 12.68 17.66
N MET A 125 2.32 12.57 18.25
CA MET A 125 1.15 13.34 17.81
C MET A 125 1.21 14.80 18.31
N SER A 126 1.96 15.07 19.39
CA SER A 126 2.14 16.43 19.87
C SER A 126 3.01 17.22 18.88
N GLY A 127 2.54 18.37 18.44
CA GLY A 127 3.25 19.24 17.50
C GLY A 127 3.08 18.87 16.01
N LEU A 128 2.18 17.95 15.65
CA LEU A 128 1.87 17.69 14.23
C LEU A 128 1.23 18.88 13.53
N GLN A 129 0.44 19.67 14.25
CA GLN A 129 -0.21 20.89 13.72
C GLN A 129 0.80 21.94 13.26
N ASP A 130 1.98 21.99 13.91
CA ASP A 130 3.05 22.91 13.58
C ASP A 130 4.17 22.26 12.74
N SER A 131 3.91 21.10 12.18
CA SER A 131 4.91 20.35 11.42
C SER A 131 5.33 21.10 10.16
N ALA A 132 6.64 21.28 9.97
CA ALA A 132 7.19 21.74 8.72
C ALA A 132 6.95 20.69 7.60
N PRO A 133 6.80 21.12 6.32
CA PRO A 133 6.53 20.22 5.20
C PRO A 133 7.50 19.04 5.11
N GLY A 134 8.80 19.26 5.34
CA GLY A 134 9.79 18.19 5.31
C GLY A 134 9.58 17.12 6.40
N LYS A 135 9.20 17.54 7.62
CA LYS A 135 8.85 16.59 8.70
C LYS A 135 7.59 15.81 8.37
N ALA A 136 6.60 16.47 7.80
CA ALA A 136 5.36 15.85 7.36
C ALA A 136 5.61 14.81 6.27
N ALA A 137 6.46 15.12 5.28
CA ALA A 137 6.86 14.17 4.23
C ALA A 137 7.54 12.92 4.80
N VAL A 138 8.51 13.11 5.70
CA VAL A 138 9.19 11.98 6.36
C VAL A 138 8.20 11.13 7.16
N LEU A 139 7.29 11.75 7.90
CA LEU A 139 6.27 11.03 8.65
C LEU A 139 5.34 10.22 7.72
N GLY A 140 4.88 10.83 6.63
CA GLY A 140 4.08 10.14 5.60
C GLY A 140 4.82 8.93 5.06
N PHE A 141 6.09 9.10 4.68
CA PHE A 141 6.94 8.00 4.17
C PHE A 141 7.09 6.86 5.19
N LEU A 142 7.37 7.19 6.45
CA LEU A 142 7.53 6.20 7.51
C LEU A 142 6.21 5.44 7.78
N LEU A 143 5.10 6.15 7.84
CA LEU A 143 3.80 5.54 8.09
C LEU A 143 3.30 4.73 6.87
N GLY A 144 3.58 5.15 5.65
CA GLY A 144 3.22 4.44 4.43
C GLY A 144 4.09 3.21 4.18
N GLY A 145 5.41 3.38 4.20
CA GLY A 145 6.37 2.36 3.78
C GLY A 145 6.95 1.52 4.91
N ILE A 146 7.31 2.12 6.05
CA ILE A 146 8.07 1.43 7.12
C ILE A 146 7.16 0.90 8.23
N ASN A 147 5.93 1.38 8.33
CA ASN A 147 4.97 0.82 9.29
C ASN A 147 4.82 -0.70 9.07
N PRO A 148 5.08 -1.54 10.09
CA PRO A 148 5.10 -3.00 9.91
C PRO A 148 3.85 -3.57 9.26
N LYS A 149 2.65 -3.05 9.59
CA LYS A 149 1.40 -3.48 8.97
C LYS A 149 1.39 -3.18 7.46
N ASN A 150 1.72 -1.96 7.09
CA ASN A 150 1.67 -1.54 5.68
C ASN A 150 2.79 -2.19 4.88
N LEU A 151 3.99 -2.31 5.47
CA LEU A 151 5.13 -3.00 4.87
C LEU A 151 4.77 -4.46 4.51
N MET A 152 4.20 -5.21 5.45
CA MET A 152 3.81 -6.62 5.23
C MET A 152 2.72 -6.74 4.17
N LEU A 153 1.69 -5.87 4.20
CA LEU A 153 0.62 -5.88 3.21
C LEU A 153 1.13 -5.51 1.82
N THR A 154 1.98 -4.49 1.72
CA THR A 154 2.55 -4.06 0.44
C THR A 154 3.50 -5.11 -0.14
N LEU A 155 4.31 -5.77 0.67
CA LEU A 155 5.15 -6.89 0.21
C LEU A 155 4.31 -8.08 -0.22
N GLY A 156 3.18 -8.36 0.45
CA GLY A 156 2.21 -9.38 0.02
C GLY A 156 1.60 -9.07 -1.36
N ALA A 157 1.20 -7.82 -1.59
CA ALA A 157 0.72 -7.37 -2.89
C ALA A 157 1.82 -7.46 -3.97
N ALA A 158 3.04 -7.00 -3.65
CA ALA A 158 4.19 -7.07 -4.57
C ALA A 158 4.53 -8.51 -4.96
N ALA A 159 4.45 -9.46 -4.00
CA ALA A 159 4.63 -10.88 -4.27
C ALA A 159 3.51 -11.44 -5.16
N THR A 160 2.28 -10.97 -5.03
CA THR A 160 1.16 -11.33 -5.93
C THR A 160 1.44 -10.82 -7.35
N LEU A 161 1.84 -9.55 -7.48
CA LEU A 161 2.20 -8.93 -8.75
C LEU A 161 3.37 -9.65 -9.44
N GLY A 162 4.43 -9.97 -8.69
CA GLY A 162 5.60 -10.68 -9.23
C GLY A 162 5.30 -12.11 -9.70
N ALA A 163 4.27 -12.76 -9.15
CA ALA A 163 3.87 -14.12 -9.51
C ALA A 163 2.70 -14.20 -10.50
N SER A 164 2.19 -13.06 -10.97
CA SER A 164 0.96 -13.00 -11.78
C SER A 164 1.12 -13.52 -13.22
N GLY A 165 2.36 -13.64 -13.72
CA GLY A 165 2.62 -13.97 -15.13
C GLY A 165 2.28 -12.84 -16.12
N LEU A 166 1.92 -11.66 -15.63
CA LEU A 166 1.68 -10.47 -16.44
C LEU A 166 2.98 -9.99 -17.11
N SER A 167 2.85 -9.30 -18.23
CA SER A 167 3.97 -8.59 -18.84
C SER A 167 4.53 -7.52 -17.90
N SER A 168 5.79 -7.13 -18.08
CA SER A 168 6.42 -6.12 -17.20
C SER A 168 5.63 -4.81 -17.15
N SER A 169 5.05 -4.37 -18.26
CA SER A 169 4.23 -3.15 -18.32
C SER A 169 2.94 -3.29 -17.50
N GLU A 170 2.26 -4.42 -17.61
CA GLU A 170 1.02 -4.69 -16.86
C GLU A 170 1.26 -4.81 -15.36
N VAL A 171 2.36 -5.44 -14.94
CA VAL A 171 2.77 -5.48 -13.54
C VAL A 171 2.94 -4.06 -12.97
N TRP A 172 3.59 -3.15 -13.71
CA TRP A 172 3.78 -1.78 -13.24
C TRP A 172 2.48 -0.98 -13.22
N ILE A 173 1.61 -1.13 -14.24
CA ILE A 173 0.29 -0.48 -14.27
C ILE A 173 -0.57 -0.95 -13.10
N THR A 174 -0.62 -2.27 -12.87
CA THR A 174 -1.36 -2.86 -11.74
C THR A 174 -0.78 -2.43 -10.40
N GLY A 175 0.55 -2.33 -10.29
CA GLY A 175 1.24 -1.81 -9.11
C GLY A 175 0.90 -0.34 -8.82
N ILE A 176 0.82 0.50 -9.84
CA ILE A 176 0.39 1.90 -9.70
C ILE A 176 -1.07 1.95 -9.24
N ALA A 177 -1.96 1.16 -9.83
CA ALA A 177 -3.36 1.07 -9.40
C ALA A 177 -3.46 0.64 -7.91
N TYR A 178 -2.66 -0.35 -7.50
CA TYR A 178 -2.55 -0.75 -6.10
C TYR A 178 -2.16 0.42 -5.19
N VAL A 179 -1.11 1.19 -5.54
CA VAL A 179 -0.63 2.33 -4.75
C VAL A 179 -1.70 3.41 -4.63
N VAL A 180 -2.44 3.68 -5.71
CA VAL A 180 -3.55 4.64 -5.70
C VAL A 180 -4.64 4.20 -4.74
N VAL A 181 -5.10 2.96 -4.83
CA VAL A 181 -6.15 2.42 -3.94
C VAL A 181 -5.67 2.40 -2.49
N ALA A 182 -4.44 1.96 -2.23
CA ALA A 182 -3.83 1.94 -0.89
C ALA A 182 -3.69 3.34 -0.27
N SER A 183 -3.70 4.40 -1.11
CA SER A 183 -3.53 5.78 -0.67
C SER A 183 -4.84 6.58 -0.60
N VAL A 184 -5.99 6.00 -0.97
CA VAL A 184 -7.29 6.70 -1.03
C VAL A 184 -7.61 7.43 0.29
N THR A 185 -7.31 6.81 1.44
CA THR A 185 -7.60 7.40 2.76
C THR A 185 -6.78 8.64 3.12
N VAL A 186 -5.68 8.89 2.43
CA VAL A 186 -4.90 10.14 2.56
C VAL A 186 -5.13 11.09 1.37
N LEU A 187 -5.39 10.54 0.18
CA LEU A 187 -5.68 11.34 -1.01
C LEU A 187 -7.03 12.05 -0.92
N VAL A 188 -8.08 11.36 -0.45
CA VAL A 188 -9.44 11.92 -0.38
C VAL A 188 -9.52 13.10 0.60
N PRO A 189 -9.09 13.00 1.87
CA PRO A 189 -9.12 14.14 2.78
C PRO A 189 -8.28 15.32 2.28
N MET A 190 -7.14 15.04 1.64
CA MET A 190 -6.28 16.09 1.07
C MET A 190 -6.92 16.78 -0.13
N GLY A 191 -7.68 16.04 -0.95
CA GLY A 191 -8.37 16.58 -2.13
C GLY A 191 -9.64 17.37 -1.80
N ILE A 192 -10.23 17.14 -0.63
CA ILE A 192 -11.45 17.86 -0.16
C ILE A 192 -11.06 19.14 0.56
N TYR A 193 -9.85 19.21 1.13
CA TYR A 193 -9.33 20.38 1.86
C TYR A 193 -8.96 21.50 0.90
#